data_20f7eaca6c9aa1dadc28e580aae7b3aa
#
_entry.id   20f7eaca6c9aa1dadc28e580aae7b3aa
#
_cell.length_a   1.000
_cell.length_b   1.000
_cell.length_c   1.000
_cell.angle_alpha   90.00
_cell.angle_beta   90.00
_cell.angle_gamma   90.00
#
_symmetry.space_group_name_H-M   'P 1'
#
loop_
_entity.id
_entity.type
_entity.pdbx_description
1 polymer ?
#
loop_
_entity_poly.entity_id
_entity_poly.type
_entity_poly.pdbx_seq_one_letter_code
_entity_poly.pdbx_strand_id
1 'polypeptide(L)'
;MNTSKTSFALIMVLLFLGTIYSQKRLEYRIPSNLAKGVFVASDDVFEIFIKTTDTKNISVRAEVEGETFETIIIDPVVENGLWLIKLSRSLGFEAIDDKLAAHKVVSIVLHIELPKDKEVWVNSSLASVQARGNYEYINMNLSGGDCKLFDFCGSGIINTLRGAIEVETRNTRVEALTRNGIQKVATRPNGKYHLKLKSVDGNISVSQSQ
;
A
#
# COMPACT_ATOMS: atom_id res chain seq x y z
N MET A 1 -9.75 26.71 -52.54
CA MET A 1 -9.03 25.43 -52.39
C MET A 1 -8.32 25.30 -51.04
N ASN A 2 -8.97 25.75 -49.93
CA ASN A 2 -8.41 25.72 -48.57
C ASN A 2 -9.27 24.96 -47.53
N THR A 3 -10.47 24.51 -47.89
CA THR A 3 -11.40 23.85 -46.98
C THR A 3 -11.00 22.40 -46.63
N SER A 4 -10.27 21.72 -47.51
CA SER A 4 -9.82 20.33 -47.30
C SER A 4 -8.71 20.21 -46.23
N LYS A 5 -7.81 21.19 -46.17
CA LYS A 5 -6.71 21.20 -45.21
C LYS A 5 -7.17 21.50 -43.76
N THR A 6 -8.18 22.39 -43.63
CA THR A 6 -8.77 22.72 -42.34
C THR A 6 -9.62 21.57 -41.77
N SER A 7 -10.35 20.83 -42.63
CA SER A 7 -11.10 19.64 -42.23
C SER A 7 -10.17 18.49 -41.78
N PHE A 8 -9.03 18.29 -42.44
CA PHE A 8 -8.06 17.25 -42.03
C PHE A 8 -7.38 17.57 -40.70
N ALA A 9 -7.05 18.85 -40.46
CA ALA A 9 -6.47 19.30 -39.20
C ALA A 9 -7.49 19.14 -38.02
N LEU A 10 -8.76 19.42 -38.27
CA LEU A 10 -9.82 19.26 -37.24
C LEU A 10 -10.06 17.81 -36.88
N ILE A 11 -10.02 16.88 -37.83
CA ILE A 11 -10.14 15.43 -37.60
C ILE A 11 -8.92 14.90 -36.81
N MET A 12 -7.72 15.39 -37.10
CA MET A 12 -6.50 15.03 -36.40
C MET A 12 -6.51 15.48 -34.93
N VAL A 13 -7.06 16.67 -34.65
CA VAL A 13 -7.23 17.16 -33.26
C VAL A 13 -8.27 16.37 -32.51
N LEU A 14 -9.34 15.92 -33.15
CA LEU A 14 -10.37 15.06 -32.53
C LEU A 14 -9.86 13.64 -32.19
N LEU A 15 -8.91 13.13 -32.97
CA LEU A 15 -8.28 11.83 -32.69
C LEU A 15 -7.32 11.85 -31.47
N PHE A 16 -6.82 13.03 -31.07
CA PHE A 16 -5.99 13.20 -29.87
C PHE A 16 -6.80 13.40 -28.57
N LEU A 17 -8.11 13.55 -28.64
CA LEU A 17 -8.99 13.66 -27.47
C LEU A 17 -9.40 12.32 -26.87
N GLY A 18 -8.92 11.22 -27.40
CA GLY A 18 -9.30 9.89 -26.95
C GLY A 18 -8.24 9.22 -26.11
N THR A 19 -8.36 9.24 -24.84
CA THR A 19 -8.28 8.20 -23.77
C THR A 19 -8.06 8.88 -22.42
N ILE A 20 -9.10 9.49 -21.92
CA ILE A 20 -9.16 9.75 -20.49
C ILE A 20 -9.39 8.39 -19.85
N TYR A 21 -8.30 7.73 -19.38
CA TYR A 21 -8.45 6.61 -18.46
C TYR A 21 -9.15 7.15 -17.22
N SER A 22 -10.37 6.70 -16.97
CA SER A 22 -11.10 7.08 -15.77
C SER A 22 -10.48 6.31 -14.60
N GLN A 23 -9.77 7.04 -13.74
CA GLN A 23 -9.31 6.55 -12.45
C GLN A 23 -10.36 6.91 -11.40
N LYS A 24 -10.81 5.95 -10.61
CA LYS A 24 -11.63 6.23 -9.43
C LYS A 24 -10.72 6.48 -8.23
N ARG A 25 -10.91 7.64 -7.61
CA ARG A 25 -10.26 7.97 -6.36
C ARG A 25 -11.29 7.93 -5.23
N LEU A 26 -11.04 7.07 -4.26
CA LEU A 26 -11.83 6.98 -3.03
C LEU A 26 -10.99 7.55 -1.89
N GLU A 27 -11.58 8.41 -1.08
CA GLU A 27 -10.89 8.97 0.09
C GLU A 27 -11.80 8.91 1.31
N TYR A 28 -11.26 8.37 2.41
CA TYR A 28 -11.92 8.27 3.69
C TYR A 28 -11.03 8.82 4.78
N ARG A 29 -11.64 9.46 5.78
CA ARG A 29 -10.94 10.04 6.93
C ARG A 29 -11.70 9.77 8.20
N ILE A 30 -10.98 9.40 9.26
CA ILE A 30 -11.50 9.32 10.61
C ILE A 30 -10.62 10.12 11.57
N PRO A 31 -11.18 10.70 12.64
CA PRO A 31 -10.39 11.26 13.73
C PRO A 31 -9.47 10.21 14.34
N SER A 32 -8.22 10.57 14.62
CA SER A 32 -7.21 9.62 15.09
C SER A 32 -7.47 9.05 16.49
N ASN A 33 -8.34 9.68 17.27
CA ASN A 33 -8.76 9.17 18.57
C ASN A 33 -9.74 7.99 18.49
N LEU A 34 -10.34 7.73 17.32
CA LEU A 34 -11.26 6.61 17.11
C LEU A 34 -10.55 5.28 16.87
N ALA A 35 -9.28 5.32 16.47
CA ALA A 35 -8.50 4.11 16.22
C ALA A 35 -7.06 4.27 16.69
N LYS A 36 -6.49 3.22 17.25
CA LYS A 36 -5.07 3.15 17.60
C LYS A 36 -4.16 2.94 16.38
N GLY A 37 -4.74 2.54 15.25
CA GLY A 37 -4.01 2.30 14.01
C GLY A 37 -4.90 1.79 12.90
N VAL A 38 -4.28 1.19 11.89
CA VAL A 38 -4.94 0.64 10.71
C VAL A 38 -4.60 -0.83 10.50
N PHE A 39 -5.54 -1.58 9.95
CA PHE A 39 -5.32 -2.94 9.47
C PHE A 39 -5.78 -3.06 8.01
N VAL A 40 -4.83 -3.34 7.12
CA VAL A 40 -5.10 -3.62 5.71
C VAL A 40 -5.05 -5.13 5.51
N ALA A 41 -6.17 -5.71 5.08
CA ALA A 41 -6.27 -7.12 4.71
C ALA A 41 -6.86 -7.18 3.30
N SER A 42 -6.01 -7.36 2.28
CA SER A 42 -6.47 -7.40 0.89
C SER A 42 -5.45 -8.09 -0.01
N ASP A 43 -5.98 -8.93 -0.89
CA ASP A 43 -5.24 -9.57 -1.98
C ASP A 43 -5.45 -8.85 -3.33
N ASP A 44 -6.29 -7.81 -3.37
CA ASP A 44 -6.56 -7.01 -4.56
C ASP A 44 -5.69 -5.75 -4.65
N VAL A 45 -4.97 -5.42 -3.58
CA VAL A 45 -4.08 -4.25 -3.53
C VAL A 45 -2.70 -4.63 -4.06
N PHE A 46 -2.20 -3.82 -4.99
CA PHE A 46 -0.89 -4.01 -5.61
C PHE A 46 0.22 -3.25 -4.88
N GLU A 47 -0.05 -2.01 -4.45
CA GLU A 47 0.89 -1.19 -3.70
C GLU A 47 0.22 -0.49 -2.52
N ILE A 48 0.94 -0.39 -1.40
CA ILE A 48 0.50 0.31 -0.19
C ILE A 48 1.59 1.29 0.23
N PHE A 49 1.25 2.58 0.20
CA PHE A 49 2.10 3.66 0.69
C PHE A 49 1.59 4.15 2.04
N ILE A 50 2.44 4.14 3.06
CA ILE A 50 2.09 4.50 4.42
C ILE A 50 3.06 5.58 4.92
N LYS A 51 2.55 6.68 5.42
CA LYS A 51 3.38 7.72 6.02
C LYS A 51 2.78 8.24 7.32
N THR A 52 3.63 8.58 8.26
CA THR A 52 3.21 9.30 9.46
C THR A 52 3.52 10.79 9.33
N THR A 53 2.58 11.63 9.75
CA THR A 53 2.67 13.09 9.70
C THR A 53 2.12 13.71 10.99
N ASP A 54 2.23 15.03 11.12
CA ASP A 54 1.65 15.78 12.24
C ASP A 54 0.16 16.09 11.99
N THR A 55 -0.61 15.06 11.62
CA THR A 55 -2.06 15.14 11.38
C THR A 55 -2.86 14.71 12.61
N LYS A 56 -4.12 15.14 12.70
CA LYS A 56 -5.07 14.69 13.73
C LYS A 56 -6.03 13.61 13.22
N ASN A 57 -5.90 13.22 11.96
CA ASN A 57 -6.78 12.24 11.33
C ASN A 57 -5.97 11.07 10.78
N ILE A 58 -6.62 9.93 10.65
CA ILE A 58 -6.16 8.84 9.80
C ILE A 58 -6.90 8.99 8.48
N SER A 59 -6.18 9.05 7.38
CA SER A 59 -6.76 9.12 6.03
C SER A 59 -6.30 7.95 5.17
N VAL A 60 -7.22 7.43 4.39
CA VAL A 60 -6.99 6.36 3.41
C VAL A 60 -7.50 6.83 2.07
N ARG A 61 -6.64 6.81 1.08
CA ARG A 61 -6.98 7.09 -0.32
C ARG A 61 -6.66 5.87 -1.15
N ALA A 62 -7.65 5.37 -1.89
CA ALA A 62 -7.48 4.32 -2.88
C ALA A 62 -7.55 4.93 -4.28
N GLU A 63 -6.59 4.59 -5.11
CA GLU A 63 -6.58 4.85 -6.55
C GLU A 63 -6.87 3.51 -7.23
N VAL A 64 -7.99 3.46 -7.95
CA VAL A 64 -8.49 2.22 -8.57
C VAL A 64 -8.53 2.42 -10.07
N GLU A 65 -7.85 1.55 -10.80
CA GLU A 65 -7.81 1.50 -12.25
C GLU A 65 -8.35 0.17 -12.75
N GLY A 66 -9.08 0.17 -13.84
CA GLY A 66 -9.63 -1.04 -14.47
C GLY A 66 -11.07 -0.88 -14.93
N GLU A 67 -11.61 -1.85 -15.62
CA GLU A 67 -12.94 -1.76 -16.23
C GLU A 67 -14.11 -1.79 -15.22
N THR A 68 -13.91 -2.34 -14.02
CA THR A 68 -14.96 -2.47 -12.98
C THR A 68 -14.67 -1.62 -11.74
N PHE A 69 -13.86 -0.57 -11.87
CA PHE A 69 -13.44 0.28 -10.77
C PHE A 69 -14.61 0.97 -10.03
N GLU A 70 -15.75 1.18 -10.70
CA GLU A 70 -16.90 1.87 -10.13
C GLU A 70 -17.53 1.10 -8.96
N THR A 71 -17.33 -0.21 -8.90
CA THR A 71 -17.94 -1.09 -7.89
C THR A 71 -17.11 -1.23 -6.61
N ILE A 72 -15.88 -0.72 -6.58
CA ILE A 72 -15.00 -0.82 -5.41
C ILE A 72 -15.41 0.22 -4.36
N ILE A 73 -15.57 -0.24 -3.13
CA ILE A 73 -15.84 0.59 -1.94
C ILE A 73 -14.87 0.23 -0.82
N ILE A 74 -14.63 1.16 0.08
CA ILE A 74 -13.87 0.95 1.32
C ILE A 74 -14.87 1.02 2.48
N ASP A 75 -14.95 -0.07 3.27
CA ASP A 75 -15.78 -0.08 4.46
C ASP A 75 -15.04 0.52 5.66
N PRO A 76 -15.53 1.60 6.27
CA PRO A 76 -14.89 2.24 7.42
C PRO A 76 -15.30 1.56 8.73
N VAL A 77 -14.82 0.35 8.98
CA VAL A 77 -15.12 -0.39 10.21
C VAL A 77 -13.94 -0.31 11.17
N VAL A 78 -14.19 0.02 12.43
CA VAL A 78 -13.18 -0.04 13.49
C VAL A 78 -13.45 -1.27 14.36
N GLU A 79 -12.52 -2.20 14.37
CA GLU A 79 -12.57 -3.42 15.17
C GLU A 79 -11.29 -3.57 16.01
N ASN A 80 -11.43 -3.92 17.28
CA ASN A 80 -10.31 -4.08 18.23
C ASN A 80 -9.38 -2.85 18.31
N GLY A 81 -9.94 -1.66 18.08
CA GLY A 81 -9.20 -0.41 18.05
C GLY A 81 -8.42 -0.16 16.76
N LEU A 82 -8.48 -1.02 15.77
CA LEU A 82 -7.88 -0.80 14.44
C LEU A 82 -8.96 -0.43 13.43
N TRP A 83 -8.67 0.55 12.59
CA TRP A 83 -9.49 0.80 11.42
C TRP A 83 -9.21 -0.25 10.36
N LEU A 84 -10.17 -1.11 10.14
CA LEU A 84 -10.09 -2.18 9.17
C LEU A 84 -10.37 -1.64 7.77
N ILE A 85 -9.36 -1.69 6.92
CA ILE A 85 -9.44 -1.26 5.53
C ILE A 85 -9.69 -2.51 4.68
N LYS A 86 -10.96 -2.74 4.39
CA LYS A 86 -11.41 -3.79 3.46
C LYS A 86 -11.88 -3.14 2.17
N LEU A 87 -11.41 -3.67 1.07
CA LEU A 87 -11.92 -3.34 -0.25
C LEU A 87 -13.00 -4.37 -0.58
N SER A 88 -14.21 -3.91 -0.84
CA SER A 88 -15.33 -4.75 -1.23
C SER A 88 -15.97 -4.23 -2.51
N ARG A 89 -16.73 -5.08 -3.19
CA ARG A 89 -17.56 -4.66 -4.31
C ARG A 89 -18.93 -4.24 -3.80
N SER A 90 -19.51 -3.17 -4.38
CA SER A 90 -20.83 -2.70 -3.99
C SER A 90 -21.89 -3.77 -4.21
N LEU A 91 -22.86 -3.83 -3.30
CA LEU A 91 -24.05 -4.69 -3.43
C LEU A 91 -24.81 -4.31 -4.70
N GLY A 92 -25.01 -5.25 -5.61
CA GLY A 92 -25.67 -5.04 -6.91
C GLY A 92 -24.79 -5.32 -8.12
N PHE A 93 -23.52 -5.64 -7.91
CA PHE A 93 -22.68 -6.18 -8.97
C PHE A 93 -23.04 -7.66 -9.20
N GLU A 94 -23.90 -7.93 -10.16
CA GLU A 94 -24.01 -9.27 -10.75
C GLU A 94 -22.78 -9.48 -11.64
N ALA A 95 -21.93 -10.42 -11.26
CA ALA A 95 -20.89 -10.89 -12.15
C ALA A 95 -21.58 -11.48 -13.38
N ILE A 96 -21.60 -10.73 -14.46
CA ILE A 96 -22.01 -11.27 -15.76
C ILE A 96 -21.01 -12.40 -16.04
N ASP A 97 -21.51 -13.61 -16.10
CA ASP A 97 -20.74 -14.84 -16.40
C ASP A 97 -20.35 -14.81 -17.89
N ASP A 98 -19.54 -13.82 -18.25
CA ASP A 98 -18.98 -13.67 -19.58
C ASP A 98 -17.56 -14.26 -19.55
N LYS A 99 -17.31 -15.20 -20.44
CA LYS A 99 -15.97 -15.82 -20.64
C LYS A 99 -14.88 -14.79 -20.93
N LEU A 100 -15.25 -13.55 -21.31
CA LEU A 100 -14.35 -12.40 -21.46
C LEU A 100 -14.03 -11.70 -20.13
N ALA A 101 -14.76 -11.95 -19.04
CA ALA A 101 -14.53 -11.35 -17.74
C ALA A 101 -13.24 -11.86 -17.03
N ALA A 102 -12.64 -12.93 -17.53
CA ALA A 102 -11.44 -13.54 -16.96
C ALA A 102 -10.17 -12.65 -17.04
N HIS A 103 -10.21 -11.51 -17.73
CA HIS A 103 -9.06 -10.62 -17.93
C HIS A 103 -9.27 -9.19 -17.41
N LYS A 104 -10.30 -8.95 -16.58
CA LYS A 104 -10.51 -7.62 -16.01
C LYS A 104 -9.55 -7.39 -14.84
N VAL A 105 -8.36 -6.91 -15.15
CA VAL A 105 -7.35 -6.54 -14.15
C VAL A 105 -7.80 -5.23 -13.50
N VAL A 106 -8.02 -5.26 -12.21
CA VAL A 106 -8.18 -4.07 -11.37
C VAL A 106 -6.86 -3.85 -10.65
N SER A 107 -6.26 -2.69 -10.83
CA SER A 107 -5.08 -2.28 -10.07
C SER A 107 -5.50 -1.32 -8.98
N ILE A 108 -5.14 -1.63 -7.74
CA ILE A 108 -5.47 -0.80 -6.59
C ILE A 108 -4.19 -0.39 -5.88
N VAL A 109 -4.03 0.92 -5.71
CA VAL A 109 -2.96 1.53 -4.92
C VAL A 109 -3.58 2.22 -3.71
N LEU A 110 -3.07 1.90 -2.51
CA LEU A 110 -3.49 2.54 -1.27
C LEU A 110 -2.45 3.55 -0.78
N HIS A 111 -2.92 4.74 -0.43
CA HIS A 111 -2.14 5.75 0.28
C HIS A 111 -2.76 5.98 1.66
N ILE A 112 -1.98 5.69 2.70
CA ILE A 112 -2.42 5.80 4.09
C ILE A 112 -1.56 6.86 4.79
N GLU A 113 -2.22 7.84 5.37
CA GLU A 113 -1.59 8.86 6.19
C GLU A 113 -2.19 8.84 7.59
N LEU A 114 -1.33 8.80 8.60
CA LEU A 114 -1.73 8.67 10.00
C LEU A 114 -0.81 9.50 10.90
N PRO A 115 -1.24 9.86 12.12
CA PRO A 115 -0.37 10.48 13.11
C PRO A 115 0.81 9.58 13.46
N LYS A 116 1.86 10.18 13.99
CA LYS A 116 2.96 9.44 14.62
C LYS A 116 2.45 8.55 15.75
N ASP A 117 3.23 7.53 16.09
CA ASP A 117 2.99 6.61 17.22
C ASP A 117 1.63 5.86 17.11
N LYS A 118 1.29 5.46 15.90
CA LYS A 118 0.14 4.58 15.60
C LYS A 118 0.60 3.19 15.18
N GLU A 119 -0.31 2.22 15.30
CA GLU A 119 -0.09 0.85 14.85
C GLU A 119 -0.46 0.67 13.36
N VAL A 120 0.30 -0.15 12.67
CA VAL A 120 0.01 -0.55 11.28
C VAL A 120 0.11 -2.05 11.13
N TRP A 121 -0.96 -2.64 10.63
CA TRP A 121 -1.06 -4.07 10.33
C TRP A 121 -1.36 -4.26 8.85
N VAL A 122 -0.61 -5.13 8.18
CA VAL A 122 -0.81 -5.45 6.76
C VAL A 122 -0.72 -6.95 6.55
N ASN A 123 -1.76 -7.52 5.96
CA ASN A 123 -1.76 -8.90 5.47
C ASN A 123 -2.12 -8.88 3.98
N SER A 124 -1.22 -9.31 3.11
CA SER A 124 -1.46 -9.36 1.67
C SER A 124 -0.63 -10.44 0.99
N SER A 125 -1.22 -11.09 0.01
CA SER A 125 -0.51 -12.05 -0.84
C SER A 125 0.23 -11.38 -2.01
N LEU A 126 -0.18 -10.17 -2.43
CA LEU A 126 0.32 -9.48 -3.62
C LEU A 126 1.04 -8.17 -3.33
N ALA A 127 0.56 -7.39 -2.37
CA ALA A 127 0.98 -6.00 -2.20
C ALA A 127 2.46 -5.84 -1.85
N SER A 128 3.11 -4.91 -2.53
CA SER A 128 4.33 -4.29 -2.03
C SER A 128 3.98 -3.14 -1.08
N VAL A 129 4.76 -2.98 -0.02
CA VAL A 129 4.52 -1.98 1.02
C VAL A 129 5.70 -1.03 1.11
N GLN A 130 5.42 0.27 1.08
CA GLN A 130 6.39 1.31 1.40
C GLN A 130 5.89 2.11 2.61
N ALA A 131 6.67 2.17 3.68
CA ALA A 131 6.32 2.92 4.87
C ALA A 131 7.41 3.89 5.28
N ARG A 132 7.01 5.09 5.76
CA ARG A 132 7.94 6.14 6.19
C ARG A 132 7.47 6.78 7.49
N GLY A 133 8.39 6.95 8.43
CA GLY A 133 8.18 7.76 9.64
C GLY A 133 8.16 6.98 10.94
N ASN A 134 7.42 7.49 11.95
CA ASN A 134 7.43 7.01 13.32
C ASN A 134 6.15 6.22 13.64
N TYR A 135 6.32 5.00 14.11
CA TYR A 135 5.23 4.08 14.42
C TYR A 135 5.37 3.57 15.85
N GLU A 136 4.27 3.30 16.50
CA GLU A 136 4.26 2.53 17.75
C GLU A 136 4.63 1.08 17.45
N TYR A 137 3.90 0.49 16.52
CA TYR A 137 4.11 -0.90 16.13
C TYR A 137 3.71 -1.17 14.68
N ILE A 138 4.50 -1.97 13.97
CA ILE A 138 4.13 -2.48 12.65
C ILE A 138 4.09 -4.00 12.65
N ASN A 139 3.11 -4.58 11.96
CA ASN A 139 3.04 -6.02 11.70
C ASN A 139 2.68 -6.23 10.24
N MET A 140 3.59 -6.80 9.47
CA MET A 140 3.38 -7.02 8.05
C MET A 140 3.64 -8.47 7.69
N ASN A 141 2.66 -9.10 7.04
CA ASN A 141 2.77 -10.44 6.49
C ASN A 141 2.48 -10.37 4.99
N LEU A 142 3.52 -10.55 4.19
CA LEU A 142 3.46 -10.42 2.74
C LEU A 142 3.91 -11.72 2.09
N SER A 143 3.17 -12.21 1.09
CA SER A 143 3.58 -13.45 0.39
C SER A 143 4.44 -13.16 -0.86
N GLY A 144 4.11 -12.14 -1.65
CA GLY A 144 4.75 -11.88 -2.94
C GLY A 144 5.41 -10.51 -3.08
N GLY A 145 4.93 -9.51 -2.35
CA GLY A 145 5.40 -8.13 -2.48
C GLY A 145 6.63 -7.80 -1.62
N ASP A 146 7.34 -6.76 -2.02
CA ASP A 146 8.48 -6.23 -1.28
C ASP A 146 8.02 -5.33 -0.11
N CYS A 147 8.87 -5.21 0.91
CA CYS A 147 8.67 -4.26 2.00
C CYS A 147 9.84 -3.27 2.08
N LYS A 148 9.53 -1.97 1.95
CA LYS A 148 10.52 -0.90 2.06
C LYS A 148 10.15 0.07 3.18
N LEU A 149 11.02 0.22 4.15
CA LEU A 149 10.88 1.19 5.23
C LEU A 149 11.91 2.30 5.07
N PHE A 150 11.44 3.54 5.04
CA PHE A 150 12.28 4.72 4.91
C PHE A 150 12.21 5.57 6.17
N ASP A 151 13.35 6.01 6.69
CA ASP A 151 13.41 6.86 7.89
C ASP A 151 12.54 6.29 9.03
N PHE A 152 12.57 4.98 9.17
CA PHE A 152 11.70 4.24 10.08
C PHE A 152 12.15 4.37 11.53
N CYS A 153 11.20 4.62 12.41
CA CYS A 153 11.40 4.60 13.85
C CYS A 153 10.19 3.91 14.51
N GLY A 154 10.42 2.78 15.17
CA GLY A 154 9.34 2.00 15.79
C GLY A 154 9.72 0.56 16.04
N SER A 155 8.81 -0.18 16.64
CA SER A 155 8.94 -1.62 16.86
C SER A 155 8.06 -2.41 15.90
N GLY A 156 8.35 -3.71 15.71
CA GLY A 156 7.46 -4.52 14.89
C GLY A 156 8.03 -5.83 14.39
N ILE A 157 7.23 -6.46 13.53
CA ILE A 157 7.56 -7.72 12.84
C ILE A 157 7.18 -7.58 11.37
N ILE A 158 8.10 -7.95 10.50
CA ILE A 158 7.85 -8.04 9.06
C ILE A 158 8.21 -9.44 8.60
N ASN A 159 7.26 -10.10 8.00
CA ASN A 159 7.44 -11.41 7.40
C ASN A 159 7.14 -11.32 5.89
N THR A 160 8.04 -11.84 5.06
CA THR A 160 7.81 -12.02 3.62
C THR A 160 8.05 -13.47 3.24
N LEU A 161 7.32 -13.98 2.26
CA LEU A 161 7.61 -15.29 1.70
C LEU A 161 8.66 -15.19 0.59
N ARG A 162 8.46 -14.29 -0.40
CA ARG A 162 9.33 -14.11 -1.56
C ARG A 162 9.88 -12.70 -1.74
N GLY A 163 9.25 -11.71 -1.12
CA GLY A 163 9.63 -10.31 -1.26
C GLY A 163 10.90 -9.93 -0.51
N ALA A 164 11.63 -8.99 -1.05
CA ALA A 164 12.77 -8.39 -0.35
C ALA A 164 12.29 -7.45 0.77
N ILE A 165 13.12 -7.31 1.81
CA ILE A 165 12.91 -6.37 2.90
C ILE A 165 14.07 -5.37 2.92
N GLU A 166 13.77 -4.11 2.67
CA GLU A 166 14.73 -3.00 2.70
C GLU A 166 14.35 -2.04 3.82
N VAL A 167 15.25 -1.77 4.75
CA VAL A 167 14.96 -0.92 5.91
C VAL A 167 16.05 0.13 6.07
N GLU A 168 15.65 1.38 6.06
CA GLU A 168 16.42 2.51 6.58
C GLU A 168 15.78 2.93 7.91
N THR A 169 16.51 2.80 9.02
CA THR A 169 15.95 3.00 10.36
C THR A 169 16.81 3.84 11.27
N ARG A 170 16.19 4.41 12.30
CA ARG A 170 16.83 5.18 13.37
C ARG A 170 16.55 4.56 14.73
N ASN A 171 17.57 4.50 15.58
CA ASN A 171 17.42 4.08 16.98
C ASN A 171 16.67 2.75 17.19
N THR A 172 16.81 1.82 16.24
CA THR A 172 16.13 0.54 16.25
C THR A 172 17.15 -0.60 16.25
N ARG A 173 16.98 -1.53 17.18
CA ARG A 173 17.68 -2.82 17.15
C ARG A 173 16.94 -3.72 16.16
N VAL A 174 17.66 -4.26 15.20
CA VAL A 174 17.09 -5.10 14.15
C VAL A 174 17.60 -6.54 14.29
N GLU A 175 16.69 -7.49 14.29
CA GLU A 175 16.95 -8.91 14.15
C GLU A 175 16.42 -9.36 12.79
N ALA A 176 17.27 -9.93 11.96
CA ALA A 176 16.89 -10.35 10.62
C ALA A 176 17.25 -11.81 10.38
N LEU A 177 16.38 -12.52 9.69
CA LEU A 177 16.58 -13.91 9.27
C LEU A 177 15.98 -14.11 7.88
N THR A 178 16.79 -14.56 6.94
CA THR A 178 16.33 -15.08 5.66
C THR A 178 16.80 -16.52 5.45
N ARG A 179 15.95 -17.34 4.82
CA ARG A 179 16.30 -18.76 4.60
C ARG A 179 17.16 -18.95 3.33
N ASN A 180 16.75 -18.34 2.24
CA ASN A 180 17.36 -18.53 0.92
C ASN A 180 17.87 -17.21 0.29
N GLY A 181 17.83 -16.10 1.03
CA GLY A 181 18.27 -14.78 0.57
C GLY A 181 19.61 -14.34 1.15
N ILE A 182 20.06 -13.20 0.69
CA ILE A 182 21.26 -12.52 1.21
C ILE A 182 20.84 -11.57 2.33
N GLN A 183 21.60 -11.57 3.42
CA GLN A 183 21.36 -10.70 4.57
C GLN A 183 22.50 -9.70 4.74
N LYS A 184 22.16 -8.39 4.73
CA LYS A 184 23.07 -7.27 5.02
C LYS A 184 22.42 -6.39 6.05
N VAL A 185 22.87 -6.46 7.31
CA VAL A 185 22.18 -5.80 8.43
C VAL A 185 23.14 -4.93 9.21
N ALA A 186 22.92 -3.61 9.17
CA ALA A 186 23.50 -2.67 10.11
C ALA A 186 22.52 -2.49 11.29
N THR A 187 22.89 -2.94 12.47
CA THR A 187 22.04 -2.83 13.66
C THR A 187 22.67 -1.94 14.73
N ARG A 188 21.81 -1.33 15.56
CA ARG A 188 22.23 -0.64 16.80
C ARG A 188 21.81 -1.50 17.99
N PRO A 189 22.74 -2.18 18.69
CA PRO A 189 22.39 -3.09 19.79
C PRO A 189 21.58 -2.42 20.91
N ASN A 190 21.83 -1.15 21.17
CA ASN A 190 21.18 -0.35 22.22
C ASN A 190 20.02 0.51 21.67
N GLY A 191 19.48 0.19 20.50
CA GLY A 191 18.32 0.89 19.97
C GLY A 191 17.11 0.77 20.90
N LYS A 192 16.34 1.86 21.04
CA LYS A 192 15.11 1.90 21.87
C LYS A 192 14.03 0.95 21.35
N TYR A 193 13.93 0.83 20.04
CA TYR A 193 12.90 0.04 19.35
C TYR A 193 13.46 -1.30 18.91
N HIS A 194 12.56 -2.26 18.69
CA HIS A 194 12.92 -3.61 18.27
C HIS A 194 12.13 -4.04 17.04
N LEU A 195 12.84 -4.34 15.94
CA LEU A 195 12.27 -4.78 14.67
C LEU A 195 12.78 -6.17 14.31
N LYS A 196 11.85 -7.10 14.08
CA LYS A 196 12.13 -8.45 13.61
C LYS A 196 11.77 -8.57 12.13
N LEU A 197 12.73 -9.02 11.33
CA LEU A 197 12.58 -9.21 9.90
C LEU A 197 12.77 -10.68 9.55
N LYS A 198 11.82 -11.25 8.84
CA LYS A 198 11.92 -12.62 8.37
C LYS A 198 11.52 -12.70 6.89
N SER A 199 12.34 -13.39 6.10
CA SER A 199 12.00 -13.77 4.74
C SER A 199 12.31 -15.23 4.48
N VAL A 200 11.58 -15.86 3.57
CA VAL A 200 11.95 -17.21 3.11
C VAL A 200 12.91 -17.10 1.94
N ASP A 201 12.51 -16.46 0.84
CA ASP A 201 13.26 -16.39 -0.42
C ASP A 201 13.73 -14.96 -0.80
N GLY A 202 13.44 -13.96 0.04
CA GLY A 202 13.83 -12.58 -0.20
C GLY A 202 15.13 -12.17 0.49
N ASN A 203 15.81 -11.20 -0.09
CA ASN A 203 16.95 -10.55 0.52
C ASN A 203 16.50 -9.60 1.65
N ILE A 204 17.34 -9.44 2.67
CA ILE A 204 17.11 -8.47 3.73
C ILE A 204 18.29 -7.50 3.79
N SER A 205 18.01 -6.22 3.62
CA SER A 205 19.00 -5.16 3.78
C SER A 205 18.53 -4.12 4.81
N VAL A 206 19.42 -3.77 5.74
CA VAL A 206 19.16 -2.78 6.78
C VAL A 206 20.29 -1.79 6.83
N SER A 207 19.96 -0.51 6.77
CA SER A 207 20.87 0.61 7.01
C SER A 207 20.39 1.45 8.20
N GLN A 208 21.31 2.12 8.86
CA GLN A 208 21.01 3.07 9.93
C GLN A 208 21.21 4.49 9.40
N SER A 209 20.14 5.28 9.41
CA SER A 209 20.23 6.72 9.16
C SER A 209 20.85 7.45 10.38
N GLN A 210 21.47 8.57 10.10
CA GLN A 210 22.12 9.40 11.13
C GLN A 210 21.10 10.12 12.00
#